data_fb01efb5afc8c46cce1be07d960db7a0
#
_entry.id   fb01efb5afc8c46cce1be07d960db7a0
#
_cell.length_a   1.000
_cell.length_b   1.000
_cell.length_c   1.000
_cell.angle_alpha   90.00
_cell.angle_beta   90.00
_cell.angle_gamma   90.00
#
_symmetry.space_group_name_H-M   'P 1'
#
loop_
_entity.id
_entity.type
_entity.pdbx_description
1 polymer ?
#
loop_
_entity_poly.entity_id
_entity_poly.type
_entity_poly.pdbx_seq_one_letter_code
_entity_poly.pdbx_strand_id
1 'polypeptide(L)'
;MDLSKIKEINSKLRKAHFLSQCAHESGNFTFLSENLNYSADGLLKIFPKYFDKALALSYARNPQKIANRVYANRMGNGDESTGDGFKFKGRGYIQLTGKSNYAEFSKYIGEDCLTNPDLVSVKYPLESAAFFFTKNKLWAICDEGDSEDVIKKLTKRINGGLH
;
A
#
# COMPACT_ATOMS: atom_id res chain seq x y z
N MET A 1 -16.09 0.14 12.76
CA MET A 1 -15.18 -0.59 11.85
C MET A 1 -15.37 -2.09 12.06
N ASP A 2 -15.84 -2.78 11.04
CA ASP A 2 -16.18 -4.19 11.15
C ASP A 2 -14.99 -5.08 10.79
N LEU A 3 -14.43 -5.77 11.80
CA LEU A 3 -13.31 -6.69 11.63
C LEU A 3 -13.76 -8.16 11.59
N SER A 4 -15.06 -8.43 11.69
CA SER A 4 -15.59 -9.80 11.84
C SER A 4 -15.27 -10.71 10.66
N LYS A 5 -15.03 -10.16 9.48
CA LYS A 5 -14.70 -10.91 8.28
C LYS A 5 -13.22 -11.27 8.16
N ILE A 6 -12.38 -10.72 9.02
CA ILE A 6 -10.93 -10.98 9.03
C ILE A 6 -10.67 -12.09 10.05
N LYS A 7 -10.61 -13.33 9.57
CA LYS A 7 -10.49 -14.54 10.42
C LYS A 7 -9.22 -14.56 11.27
N GLU A 8 -8.15 -13.97 10.77
CA GLU A 8 -6.84 -13.95 11.43
C GLU A 8 -6.85 -13.09 12.69
N ILE A 9 -7.81 -12.15 12.82
CA ILE A 9 -7.96 -11.32 14.02
C ILE A 9 -8.76 -12.12 15.05
N ASN A 10 -8.07 -13.01 15.75
CA ASN A 10 -8.64 -13.98 16.68
C ASN A 10 -8.29 -13.70 18.16
N SER A 11 -7.66 -12.56 18.44
CA SER A 11 -7.29 -12.15 19.79
C SER A 11 -7.32 -10.63 19.92
N LYS A 12 -7.44 -10.16 21.17
CA LYS A 12 -7.36 -8.71 21.47
C LYS A 12 -6.00 -8.13 21.08
N LEU A 13 -4.94 -8.92 21.26
CA LEU A 13 -3.58 -8.52 20.94
C LEU A 13 -3.41 -8.28 19.43
N ARG A 14 -3.87 -9.21 18.60
CA ARG A 14 -3.85 -9.05 17.13
C ARG A 14 -4.67 -7.86 16.68
N LYS A 15 -5.86 -7.69 17.26
CA LYS A 15 -6.74 -6.54 16.95
C LYS A 15 -6.06 -5.22 17.27
N ALA A 16 -5.46 -5.11 18.45
CA ALA A 16 -4.79 -3.88 18.90
C ALA A 16 -3.62 -3.52 17.97
N HIS A 17 -2.75 -4.48 17.66
CA HIS A 17 -1.63 -4.27 16.76
C HIS A 17 -2.09 -3.89 15.35
N PHE A 18 -3.06 -4.63 14.81
CA PHE A 18 -3.56 -4.40 13.46
C PHE A 18 -4.16 -3.00 13.31
N LEU A 19 -5.07 -2.61 14.19
CA LEU A 19 -5.70 -1.30 14.14
C LEU A 19 -4.70 -0.17 14.37
N SER A 20 -3.75 -0.36 15.28
CA SER A 20 -2.71 0.64 15.55
C SER A 20 -1.83 0.87 14.32
N GLN A 21 -1.41 -0.17 13.64
CA GLN A 21 -0.59 -0.05 12.44
C GLN A 21 -1.38 0.53 11.27
N CYS A 22 -2.63 0.12 11.08
CA CYS A 22 -3.50 0.71 10.07
C CYS A 22 -3.71 2.21 10.30
N ALA A 23 -3.93 2.62 11.55
CA ALA A 23 -4.08 4.03 11.90
C ALA A 23 -2.81 4.82 11.61
N HIS A 24 -1.65 4.28 11.98
CA HIS A 24 -0.35 4.92 11.76
C HIS A 24 -0.08 5.12 10.26
N GLU A 25 -0.27 4.08 9.46
CA GLU A 25 0.06 4.11 8.03
C GLU A 25 -0.94 4.94 7.21
N SER A 26 -2.17 5.11 7.68
CA SER A 26 -3.24 5.79 6.95
C SER A 26 -3.56 7.20 7.45
N GLY A 27 -2.71 7.77 8.31
CA GLY A 27 -3.01 9.06 8.92
C GLY A 27 -4.34 9.02 9.69
N ASN A 28 -4.44 8.06 10.59
CA ASN A 28 -5.63 7.82 11.42
C ASN A 28 -6.88 7.52 10.58
N PHE A 29 -6.74 6.59 9.63
CA PHE A 29 -7.80 6.13 8.71
C PHE A 29 -8.32 7.22 7.75
N THR A 30 -7.48 8.23 7.49
CA THR A 30 -7.85 9.35 6.61
C THR A 30 -7.48 9.07 5.15
N PHE A 31 -6.28 8.52 4.91
CA PHE A 31 -5.76 8.32 3.57
C PHE A 31 -6.07 6.92 3.06
N LEU A 32 -6.83 6.85 1.96
CA LEU A 32 -7.24 5.60 1.32
C LEU A 32 -6.46 5.27 0.05
N SER A 33 -5.77 6.26 -0.51
CA SER A 33 -4.90 6.08 -1.67
C SER A 33 -3.73 7.07 -1.61
N GLU A 34 -2.62 6.70 -2.26
CA GLU A 34 -1.43 7.56 -2.22
C GLU A 34 -1.64 8.85 -3.00
N ASN A 35 -1.03 9.91 -2.50
CA ASN A 35 -1.02 11.21 -3.15
C ASN A 35 0.22 11.32 -4.05
N LEU A 36 0.01 11.37 -5.36
CA LEU A 36 1.06 11.45 -6.38
C LEU A 36 1.17 12.85 -6.98
N ASN A 37 0.59 13.84 -6.34
CA ASN A 37 0.65 15.23 -6.80
C ASN A 37 1.94 15.89 -6.31
N TYR A 38 3.01 15.76 -7.08
CA TYR A 38 4.33 16.30 -6.75
C TYR A 38 4.70 17.49 -7.64
N SER A 39 5.37 18.48 -7.02
CA SER A 39 6.08 19.53 -7.75
C SER A 39 7.34 18.97 -8.41
N ALA A 40 7.94 19.72 -9.33
CA ALA A 40 9.22 19.33 -9.92
C ALA A 40 10.30 19.11 -8.85
N ASP A 41 10.40 20.02 -7.89
CA ASP A 41 11.35 19.88 -6.78
C ASP A 41 11.04 18.66 -5.93
N GLY A 42 9.75 18.38 -5.67
CA GLY A 42 9.31 17.19 -4.96
C GLY A 42 9.73 15.90 -5.66
N LEU A 43 9.59 15.84 -6.97
CA LEU A 43 10.01 14.67 -7.77
C LEU A 43 11.51 14.43 -7.68
N LEU A 44 12.32 15.48 -7.74
CA LEU A 44 13.77 15.36 -7.61
C LEU A 44 14.20 14.92 -6.21
N LYS A 45 13.48 15.35 -5.19
CA LYS A 45 13.76 15.01 -3.80
C LYS A 45 13.33 13.61 -3.43
N ILE A 46 12.14 13.21 -3.83
CA ILE A 46 11.50 11.93 -3.43
C ILE A 46 11.86 10.77 -4.37
N PHE A 47 11.95 11.05 -5.66
CA PHE A 47 12.20 10.05 -6.70
C PHE A 47 13.43 10.38 -7.55
N PRO A 48 14.59 10.67 -6.96
CA PRO A 48 15.78 11.11 -7.71
C PRO A 48 16.25 10.08 -8.75
N LYS A 49 15.95 8.81 -8.53
CA LYS A 49 16.30 7.73 -9.45
C LYS A 49 15.58 7.84 -10.81
N TYR A 50 14.38 8.42 -10.80
CA TYR A 50 13.50 8.42 -11.96
C TYR A 50 13.41 9.76 -12.68
N PHE A 51 13.90 10.84 -12.09
CA PHE A 51 13.74 12.19 -12.63
C PHE A 51 15.04 12.99 -12.62
N ASP A 52 15.36 13.59 -13.76
CA ASP A 52 16.28 14.73 -13.85
C ASP A 52 15.44 16.02 -13.87
N LYS A 53 16.09 17.19 -13.95
CA LYS A 53 15.38 18.48 -13.93
C LYS A 53 14.36 18.63 -15.07
N ALA A 54 14.74 18.22 -16.29
CA ALA A 54 13.87 18.34 -17.45
C ALA A 54 12.64 17.43 -17.32
N LEU A 55 12.85 16.18 -16.93
CA LEU A 55 11.76 15.22 -16.70
C LEU A 55 10.87 15.67 -15.55
N ALA A 56 11.44 16.15 -14.45
CA ALA A 56 10.66 16.61 -13.31
C ALA A 56 9.71 17.76 -13.70
N LEU A 57 10.19 18.72 -14.50
CA LEU A 57 9.36 19.81 -14.99
C LEU A 57 8.24 19.29 -15.90
N SER A 58 8.54 18.32 -16.75
CA SER A 58 7.58 17.73 -17.68
C SER A 58 6.49 16.90 -16.98
N TYR A 59 6.81 16.27 -15.85
CA TYR A 59 5.91 15.39 -15.12
C TYR A 59 5.21 16.07 -13.94
N ALA A 60 5.71 17.24 -13.51
CA ALA A 60 5.21 17.93 -12.31
C ALA A 60 3.68 18.08 -12.34
N ARG A 61 3.07 17.84 -11.19
CA ARG A 61 1.63 17.95 -10.95
C ARG A 61 0.77 17.05 -11.87
N ASN A 62 1.36 15.98 -12.40
CA ASN A 62 0.62 14.99 -13.20
C ASN A 62 0.71 13.62 -12.52
N PRO A 63 -0.20 13.30 -11.58
CA PRO A 63 -0.16 12.05 -10.81
C PRO A 63 -0.12 10.80 -11.68
N GLN A 64 -0.89 10.79 -12.76
CA GLN A 64 -0.95 9.63 -13.67
C GLN A 64 0.40 9.35 -14.33
N LYS A 65 1.01 10.36 -14.90
CA LYS A 65 2.33 10.21 -15.54
C LYS A 65 3.41 9.83 -14.52
N ILE A 66 3.37 10.45 -13.34
CA ILE A 66 4.33 10.17 -12.26
C ILE A 66 4.26 8.71 -11.85
N ALA A 67 3.07 8.21 -11.53
CA ALA A 67 2.89 6.82 -11.12
C ALA A 67 3.31 5.84 -12.22
N ASN A 68 2.93 6.11 -13.46
CA ASN A 68 3.26 5.25 -14.59
C ASN A 68 4.78 5.12 -14.78
N ARG A 69 5.54 6.17 -14.49
CA ARG A 69 6.99 6.14 -14.58
C ARG A 69 7.64 5.49 -13.36
N VAL A 70 7.26 5.91 -12.17
CA VAL A 70 7.87 5.45 -10.91
C VAL A 70 7.68 3.96 -10.71
N TYR A 71 6.50 3.45 -11.06
CA TYR A 71 6.14 2.04 -10.84
C TYR A 71 6.27 1.17 -12.10
N ALA A 72 6.83 1.70 -13.18
CA ALA A 72 7.04 0.94 -14.41
C ALA A 72 7.94 -0.27 -14.17
N ASN A 73 7.57 -1.40 -14.75
CA ASN A 73 8.34 -2.65 -14.71
C ASN A 73 8.64 -3.16 -13.30
N ARG A 74 7.78 -2.80 -12.35
CA ARG A 74 7.90 -3.22 -10.94
C ARG A 74 6.60 -3.89 -10.50
N MET A 75 6.71 -4.86 -9.59
CA MET A 75 5.53 -5.50 -8.96
C MET A 75 4.50 -6.01 -9.98
N GLY A 76 4.98 -6.56 -11.08
CA GLY A 76 4.13 -7.09 -12.15
C GLY A 76 3.54 -6.05 -13.09
N ASN A 77 3.82 -4.76 -12.91
CA ASN A 77 3.40 -3.71 -13.84
C ASN A 77 4.20 -3.82 -15.14
N GLY A 78 3.56 -3.45 -16.25
CA GLY A 78 4.26 -3.26 -17.51
C GLY A 78 5.06 -1.96 -17.52
N ASP A 79 5.57 -1.59 -18.70
CA ASP A 79 6.32 -0.34 -18.86
C ASP A 79 5.43 0.90 -18.66
N GLU A 80 6.04 2.08 -18.73
CA GLU A 80 5.35 3.35 -18.49
C GLU A 80 4.13 3.52 -19.41
N SER A 81 4.20 3.03 -20.63
CA SER A 81 3.14 3.18 -21.63
C SER A 81 1.88 2.36 -21.34
N THR A 82 1.99 1.31 -20.51
CA THR A 82 0.85 0.46 -20.17
C THR A 82 -0.17 1.15 -19.27
N GLY A 83 0.24 2.15 -18.51
CA GLY A 83 -0.62 2.80 -17.52
C GLY A 83 -0.79 2.01 -16.25
N ASP A 84 -0.10 0.87 -16.09
CA ASP A 84 -0.24 0.00 -14.93
C ASP A 84 0.18 0.70 -13.64
N GLY A 85 1.21 1.54 -13.68
CA GLY A 85 1.70 2.23 -12.49
C GLY A 85 0.63 3.04 -11.78
N PHE A 86 -0.13 3.82 -12.53
CA PHE A 86 -1.24 4.61 -11.97
C PHE A 86 -2.45 3.73 -11.65
N LYS A 87 -2.77 2.79 -12.53
CA LYS A 87 -3.92 1.90 -12.34
C LYS A 87 -3.80 1.11 -11.03
N PHE A 88 -2.60 0.65 -10.70
CA PHE A 88 -2.32 -0.14 -9.50
C PHE A 88 -1.49 0.62 -8.47
N LYS A 89 -1.74 1.93 -8.36
CA LYS A 89 -1.12 2.77 -7.33
C LYS A 89 -1.50 2.29 -5.93
N GLY A 90 -0.81 2.78 -4.92
CA GLY A 90 -1.08 2.44 -3.54
C GLY A 90 -2.49 2.80 -3.10
N ARG A 91 -3.24 1.82 -2.63
CA ARG A 91 -4.60 1.98 -2.08
C ARG A 91 -4.76 1.15 -0.81
N GLY A 92 -5.73 1.55 0.01
CA GLY A 92 -6.03 0.89 1.28
C GLY A 92 -5.19 1.44 2.42
N TYR A 93 -5.46 0.99 3.64
CA TYR A 93 -4.81 1.55 4.83
C TYR A 93 -3.32 1.20 4.94
N ILE A 94 -2.88 0.11 4.33
CA ILE A 94 -1.46 -0.24 4.22
C ILE A 94 -1.12 -0.41 2.73
N GLN A 95 -1.35 0.60 1.97
CA GLN A 95 -0.90 0.85 0.59
C GLN A 95 -0.59 -0.39 -0.25
N LEU A 96 -1.62 -1.14 -0.66
CA LEU A 96 -1.48 -2.21 -1.65
C LEU A 96 -1.07 -1.57 -2.99
N THR A 97 0.06 -1.97 -3.54
CA THR A 97 0.65 -1.36 -4.74
C THR A 97 1.13 -2.42 -5.71
N GLY A 98 0.88 -2.21 -7.00
CA GLY A 98 1.40 -3.05 -8.08
C GLY A 98 0.44 -4.14 -8.54
N LYS A 99 0.48 -4.41 -9.84
CA LYS A 99 -0.44 -5.33 -10.52
C LYS A 99 -0.45 -6.72 -9.89
N SER A 100 0.73 -7.29 -9.60
CA SER A 100 0.83 -8.62 -9.00
C SER A 100 0.16 -8.68 -7.62
N ASN A 101 0.34 -7.64 -6.82
CA ASN A 101 -0.27 -7.57 -5.49
C ASN A 101 -1.79 -7.44 -5.57
N TYR A 102 -2.29 -6.66 -6.52
CA TYR A 102 -3.74 -6.56 -6.76
C TYR A 102 -4.31 -7.90 -7.24
N ALA A 103 -3.57 -8.64 -8.08
CA ALA A 103 -4.00 -9.96 -8.54
C ALA A 103 -4.09 -10.96 -7.38
N GLU A 104 -3.09 -10.99 -6.53
CA GLU A 104 -3.08 -11.86 -5.34
C GLU A 104 -4.20 -11.48 -4.38
N PHE A 105 -4.40 -10.17 -4.14
CA PHE A 105 -5.47 -9.69 -3.28
C PHE A 105 -6.85 -10.04 -3.84
N SER A 106 -7.04 -9.96 -5.17
CA SER A 106 -8.29 -10.36 -5.82
C SER A 106 -8.65 -11.80 -5.50
N LYS A 107 -7.67 -12.69 -5.51
CA LYS A 107 -7.87 -14.10 -5.12
C LYS A 107 -8.22 -14.24 -3.65
N TYR A 108 -7.52 -13.50 -2.80
CA TYR A 108 -7.73 -13.51 -1.34
C TYR A 108 -9.15 -13.07 -0.97
N ILE A 109 -9.63 -11.99 -1.57
CA ILE A 109 -10.92 -11.39 -1.24
C ILE A 109 -12.09 -12.00 -2.03
N GLY A 110 -11.80 -12.69 -3.14
CA GLY A 110 -12.82 -13.29 -4.00
C GLY A 110 -13.56 -12.28 -4.87
N GLU A 111 -12.92 -11.16 -5.22
CA GLU A 111 -13.48 -10.13 -6.07
C GLU A 111 -12.43 -9.55 -7.00
N ASP A 112 -12.80 -9.17 -8.22
CA ASP A 112 -11.87 -8.70 -9.24
C ASP A 112 -11.42 -7.25 -8.99
N CYS A 113 -10.28 -7.10 -8.33
CA CYS A 113 -9.64 -5.81 -8.09
C CYS A 113 -8.65 -5.44 -9.22
N LEU A 114 -8.45 -6.30 -10.20
CA LEU A 114 -7.62 -5.97 -11.37
C LEU A 114 -8.38 -5.09 -12.35
N THR A 115 -9.62 -5.48 -12.66
CA THR A 115 -10.51 -4.68 -13.51
C THR A 115 -10.99 -3.43 -12.78
N ASN A 116 -11.19 -3.54 -11.47
CA ASN A 116 -11.76 -2.48 -10.64
C ASN A 116 -10.87 -2.21 -9.41
N PRO A 117 -9.68 -1.60 -9.61
CA PRO A 117 -8.72 -1.41 -8.51
C PRO A 117 -9.20 -0.46 -7.41
N ASP A 118 -10.15 0.43 -7.70
CA ASP A 118 -10.73 1.32 -6.70
C ASP A 118 -11.43 0.57 -5.56
N LEU A 119 -11.84 -0.67 -5.77
CA LEU A 119 -12.42 -1.50 -4.71
C LEU A 119 -11.51 -1.60 -3.48
N VAL A 120 -10.20 -1.57 -3.67
CA VAL A 120 -9.24 -1.64 -2.56
C VAL A 120 -9.39 -0.45 -1.63
N SER A 121 -9.66 0.74 -2.15
CA SER A 121 -9.85 1.93 -1.32
C SER A 121 -11.29 2.13 -0.85
N VAL A 122 -12.28 1.87 -1.71
CA VAL A 122 -13.68 2.18 -1.36
C VAL A 122 -14.39 1.06 -0.61
N LYS A 123 -14.00 -0.19 -0.82
CA LYS A 123 -14.69 -1.33 -0.20
C LYS A 123 -13.82 -2.16 0.74
N TYR A 124 -12.53 -2.32 0.42
CA TYR A 124 -11.65 -3.26 1.10
C TYR A 124 -10.38 -2.65 1.70
N PRO A 125 -10.40 -1.42 2.26
CA PRO A 125 -9.16 -0.83 2.80
C PRO A 125 -8.61 -1.59 4.01
N LEU A 126 -9.46 -2.17 4.85
CA LEU A 126 -9.05 -3.01 5.99
C LEU A 126 -8.59 -4.39 5.53
N GLU A 127 -9.37 -5.01 4.66
CA GLU A 127 -9.09 -6.36 4.18
C GLU A 127 -7.78 -6.40 3.40
N SER A 128 -7.45 -5.34 2.65
CA SER A 128 -6.16 -5.23 1.97
C SER A 128 -4.99 -5.16 2.95
N ALA A 129 -5.18 -4.47 4.07
CA ALA A 129 -4.18 -4.42 5.15
C ALA A 129 -4.02 -5.78 5.81
N ALA A 130 -5.12 -6.49 6.05
CA ALA A 130 -5.09 -7.86 6.61
C ALA A 130 -4.39 -8.83 5.66
N PHE A 131 -4.61 -8.68 4.36
CA PHE A 131 -3.89 -9.45 3.34
C PHE A 131 -2.38 -9.22 3.43
N PHE A 132 -1.95 -7.97 3.60
CA PHE A 132 -0.54 -7.63 3.79
C PHE A 132 0.04 -8.32 5.03
N PHE A 133 -0.68 -8.30 6.14
CA PHE A 133 -0.26 -8.98 7.37
C PHE A 133 -0.11 -10.49 7.15
N THR A 134 -1.07 -11.10 6.47
CA THR A 134 -1.06 -12.54 6.18
C THR A 134 0.10 -12.91 5.25
N LYS A 135 0.24 -12.18 4.16
CA LYS A 135 1.29 -12.43 3.16
C LYS A 135 2.69 -12.30 3.76
N ASN A 136 2.89 -11.33 4.64
CA ASN A 136 4.19 -11.06 5.24
C ASN A 136 4.37 -11.73 6.62
N LYS A 137 3.46 -12.61 7.02
CA LYS A 137 3.53 -13.39 8.27
C LYS A 137 3.64 -12.49 9.51
N LEU A 138 2.92 -11.37 9.50
CA LEU A 138 2.99 -10.39 10.58
C LEU A 138 2.15 -10.76 11.80
N TRP A 139 1.15 -11.63 11.63
CA TRP A 139 0.32 -12.07 12.76
C TRP A 139 1.12 -12.75 13.85
N ALA A 140 2.12 -13.55 13.47
CA ALA A 140 3.02 -14.19 14.42
C ALA A 140 3.82 -13.18 15.25
N ILE A 141 4.19 -12.04 14.64
CA ILE A 141 4.87 -10.96 15.36
C ILE A 141 3.91 -10.32 16.38
N CYS A 142 2.66 -10.10 15.99
CA CYS A 142 1.63 -9.59 16.91
C CYS A 142 1.49 -10.48 18.16
N ASP A 143 1.60 -11.78 17.97
CA ASP A 143 1.45 -12.76 19.07
C ASP A 143 2.63 -12.76 20.05
N GLU A 144 3.74 -12.08 19.73
CA GLU A 144 4.91 -11.99 20.63
C GLU A 144 4.66 -11.10 21.85
N GLY A 145 3.61 -10.29 21.84
CA GLY A 145 3.24 -9.45 22.98
C GLY A 145 2.94 -8.00 22.59
N ASP A 146 2.85 -7.15 23.60
CA ASP A 146 2.50 -5.73 23.44
C ASP A 146 3.64 -4.77 23.80
N SER A 147 4.86 -5.28 23.94
CA SER A 147 6.03 -4.46 24.30
C SER A 147 6.40 -3.48 23.18
N GLU A 148 7.15 -2.43 23.55
CA GLU A 148 7.71 -1.48 22.58
C GLU A 148 8.54 -2.18 21.51
N ASP A 149 9.31 -3.20 21.91
CA ASP A 149 10.17 -3.94 20.98
C ASP A 149 9.35 -4.67 19.91
N VAL A 150 8.21 -5.26 20.28
CA VAL A 150 7.30 -5.92 19.35
C VAL A 150 6.69 -4.89 18.39
N ILE A 151 6.24 -3.74 18.92
CA ILE A 151 5.68 -2.66 18.12
C ILE A 151 6.70 -2.16 17.10
N LYS A 152 7.93 -1.90 17.53
CA LYS A 152 9.03 -1.45 16.65
C LYS A 152 9.34 -2.49 15.57
N LYS A 153 9.39 -3.75 15.92
CA LYS A 153 9.64 -4.85 15.00
C LYS A 153 8.55 -4.90 13.92
N LEU A 154 7.29 -4.79 14.32
CA LEU A 154 6.15 -4.80 13.42
C LEU A 154 6.18 -3.58 12.48
N THR A 155 6.38 -2.39 13.04
CA THR A 155 6.47 -1.14 12.25
C THR A 155 7.59 -1.22 11.21
N LYS A 156 8.76 -1.72 11.61
CA LYS A 156 9.90 -1.88 10.71
C LYS A 156 9.61 -2.85 9.56
N ARG A 157 8.92 -3.96 9.85
CA ARG A 157 8.55 -4.94 8.83
C ARG A 157 7.53 -4.37 7.85
N ILE A 158 6.58 -3.58 8.33
CA ILE A 158 5.59 -2.91 7.47
C ILE A 158 6.29 -1.90 6.57
N ASN A 159 7.12 -1.03 7.11
CA ASN A 159 7.85 -0.02 6.33
C ASN A 159 8.80 -0.65 5.31
N GLY A 160 9.50 -1.70 5.68
CA GLY A 160 10.38 -2.44 4.78
C GLY A 160 9.62 -3.17 3.68
N GLY A 161 8.40 -3.63 3.97
CA GLY A 161 7.55 -4.32 3.00
C GLY A 161 6.89 -3.40 1.98
N LEU A 162 6.85 -2.09 2.24
CA LEU A 162 6.27 -1.09 1.33
C LEU A 162 7.28 -0.60 0.26
N HIS A 163 8.51 -1.01 0.37
CA HIS A 163 9.58 -0.66 -0.56
C HIS A 163 9.97 -1.88 -1.44
#